data_2bc13d63fd92633b15131e21670f367e
#
_entry.id   2bc13d63fd92633b15131e21670f367e
#
_cell.length_a   1.000
_cell.length_b   1.000
_cell.length_c   1.000
_cell.angle_alpha   90.00
_cell.angle_beta   90.00
_cell.angle_gamma   90.00
#
_symmetry.space_group_name_H-M   'P 1'
#
loop_
_entity.id
_entity.type
_entity.pdbx_description
1 polymer ?
#
loop_
_entity_poly.entity_id
_entity_poly.type
_entity_poly.pdbx_seq_one_letter_code
_entity_poly.pdbx_strand_id
1 'polypeptide(L)'
;MTSPGSPAGSTAAVSPAAATNPAANPIAASDPDTAPQGLLRGSGLAGLAAAAEVGVQGASAAAWLIPISGLVLVLFLVVHLAGVSLALLDPTGFEQVAEVLHRQPWLPPLELALAAALLLHPLLALLRSASNRQARGAVAGPQRSRRDGGLEAAAALASRWAPWSGALLLVFLVVHLAQLRLHRPAAGAELEALLAALASPFSLGLYGLAGAAVGLHLLQGYESAHRSLGWLEPGNRERIRWAGRALALLLGAAFSVLPFALVLRASLAAGMP
;
A
#
# COMPACT_ATOMS: atom_id res chain seq x y z
N MET A 1 -37.41 -49.77 -33.93
CA MET A 1 -38.83 -49.76 -33.53
C MET A 1 -39.04 -48.50 -32.78
N THR A 2 -39.54 -47.61 -33.46
CA THR A 2 -40.67 -46.67 -33.37
C THR A 2 -40.39 -45.40 -32.58
N SER A 3 -40.06 -44.32 -33.27
CA SER A 3 -40.60 -42.97 -33.04
C SER A 3 -42.12 -43.01 -33.38
N PRO A 4 -42.98 -42.07 -33.00
CA PRO A 4 -42.89 -40.62 -33.15
C PRO A 4 -43.71 -39.78 -32.12
N GLY A 5 -43.63 -38.43 -32.24
CA GLY A 5 -44.75 -37.60 -31.83
C GLY A 5 -44.41 -36.16 -31.42
N SER A 6 -44.31 -35.31 -32.41
CA SER A 6 -44.58 -33.85 -32.24
C SER A 6 -46.09 -33.62 -32.49
N PRO A 7 -46.73 -32.60 -31.89
CA PRO A 7 -47.28 -31.59 -32.77
C PRO A 7 -47.09 -30.12 -32.31
N ALA A 8 -47.15 -29.30 -33.32
CA ALA A 8 -47.14 -27.87 -33.42
C ALA A 8 -48.45 -27.17 -32.92
N GLY A 9 -48.33 -25.85 -32.81
CA GLY A 9 -49.40 -24.85 -32.74
C GLY A 9 -49.17 -23.88 -31.57
N SER A 10 -49.23 -22.60 -31.66
CA SER A 10 -49.96 -21.69 -32.52
C SER A 10 -49.47 -20.26 -32.25
N THR A 11 -49.36 -19.53 -33.28
CA THR A 11 -49.16 -18.09 -33.41
C THR A 11 -50.24 -17.25 -32.73
N ALA A 12 -49.82 -16.17 -32.03
CA ALA A 12 -50.67 -14.98 -31.95
C ALA A 12 -49.80 -13.73 -31.87
N ALA A 13 -49.82 -13.01 -32.98
CA ALA A 13 -49.32 -11.64 -33.09
C ALA A 13 -50.33 -10.68 -32.46
N VAL A 14 -49.84 -9.72 -31.67
CA VAL A 14 -50.64 -8.54 -31.29
C VAL A 14 -49.80 -7.31 -31.63
N SER A 15 -50.38 -6.53 -32.53
CA SER A 15 -49.90 -5.24 -33.07
C SER A 15 -50.05 -4.09 -32.07
N PRO A 16 -49.32 -2.98 -32.26
CA PRO A 16 -49.21 -1.92 -31.26
C PRO A 16 -50.31 -0.87 -31.37
N ALA A 17 -50.74 -0.39 -30.24
CA ALA A 17 -51.65 0.76 -30.14
C ALA A 17 -50.84 2.05 -30.00
N ALA A 18 -51.06 2.97 -30.88
CA ALA A 18 -50.63 4.35 -30.85
C ALA A 18 -51.27 5.10 -29.69
N ALA A 19 -50.46 5.80 -28.91
CA ALA A 19 -50.95 6.80 -27.95
C ALA A 19 -50.46 8.17 -28.33
N THR A 20 -51.40 9.02 -28.57
CA THR A 20 -51.34 10.41 -29.00
C THR A 20 -50.73 11.33 -27.93
N ASN A 21 -49.92 12.26 -28.41
CA ASN A 21 -49.30 13.35 -27.67
C ASN A 21 -50.33 14.52 -27.55
N PRO A 22 -50.62 15.11 -26.38
CA PRO A 22 -51.30 16.39 -26.31
C PRO A 22 -50.34 17.55 -25.89
N ALA A 23 -50.37 18.55 -26.71
CA ALA A 23 -50.34 19.98 -26.42
C ALA A 23 -49.04 20.59 -25.85
N ALA A 24 -48.34 21.25 -26.75
CA ALA A 24 -47.41 22.32 -26.48
C ALA A 24 -48.07 23.52 -25.81
N ASN A 25 -47.53 23.99 -24.70
CA ASN A 25 -47.86 25.26 -24.08
C ASN A 25 -46.79 26.28 -24.41
N PRO A 26 -47.07 27.41 -25.02
CA PRO A 26 -46.08 28.45 -25.33
C PRO A 26 -45.79 29.29 -24.09
N ILE A 27 -44.60 29.12 -23.51
CA ILE A 27 -44.10 30.05 -22.48
C ILE A 27 -43.57 31.28 -23.17
N ALA A 28 -44.10 32.43 -22.77
CA ALA A 28 -43.82 33.79 -23.23
C ALA A 28 -42.33 34.10 -23.22
N ALA A 29 -41.86 34.72 -24.31
CA ALA A 29 -40.57 35.34 -24.42
C ALA A 29 -40.46 36.48 -23.40
N SER A 30 -39.57 36.34 -22.42
CA SER A 30 -39.11 37.45 -21.59
C SER A 30 -37.86 38.07 -22.20
N ASP A 31 -37.91 39.34 -22.34
CA ASP A 31 -36.96 40.32 -22.88
C ASP A 31 -35.53 40.12 -22.31
N PRO A 32 -34.46 40.07 -23.13
CA PRO A 32 -33.11 39.80 -22.65
C PRO A 32 -32.31 41.03 -22.17
N ASP A 33 -32.95 42.19 -21.94
CA ASP A 33 -32.20 43.45 -21.78
C ASP A 33 -32.29 44.12 -20.39
N THR A 34 -32.50 43.39 -19.31
CA THR A 34 -32.37 43.96 -17.95
C THR A 34 -31.64 43.02 -16.98
N ALA A 35 -30.33 42.83 -17.19
CA ALA A 35 -29.43 42.33 -16.16
C ALA A 35 -28.35 43.39 -15.84
N PRO A 36 -28.14 43.76 -14.57
CA PRO A 36 -27.06 44.66 -14.19
C PRO A 36 -25.73 43.98 -14.42
N GLN A 37 -25.02 44.38 -15.46
CA GLN A 37 -23.62 44.07 -15.68
C GLN A 37 -22.80 44.93 -14.71
N GLY A 38 -22.19 44.30 -13.72
CA GLY A 38 -21.25 45.02 -12.89
C GLY A 38 -20.70 44.19 -11.74
N LEU A 39 -19.41 43.93 -11.82
CA LEU A 39 -18.51 43.58 -10.72
C LEU A 39 -18.84 42.33 -9.90
N LEU A 40 -18.27 41.20 -10.30
CA LEU A 40 -17.63 40.13 -9.46
C LEU A 40 -17.38 38.87 -10.28
N ARG A 41 -16.84 38.94 -11.50
CA ARG A 41 -16.66 37.77 -12.37
C ARG A 41 -15.23 37.45 -12.83
N GLY A 42 -14.20 37.99 -12.17
CA GLY A 42 -12.81 37.70 -12.59
C GLY A 42 -11.95 36.88 -11.62
N SER A 43 -12.12 37.08 -10.31
CA SER A 43 -11.17 36.52 -9.33
C SER A 43 -11.57 35.16 -8.73
N GLY A 44 -12.86 34.90 -8.64
CA GLY A 44 -13.32 33.62 -8.04
C GLY A 44 -13.14 32.41 -8.94
N LEU A 45 -13.46 32.54 -10.23
CA LEU A 45 -13.33 31.40 -11.18
C LEU A 45 -11.88 31.11 -11.53
N ALA A 46 -11.01 32.11 -11.65
CA ALA A 46 -9.59 31.92 -11.86
C ALA A 46 -8.93 31.25 -10.62
N GLY A 47 -9.32 31.64 -9.41
CA GLY A 47 -8.87 31.00 -8.16
C GLY A 47 -9.35 29.57 -8.03
N LEU A 48 -10.60 29.29 -8.41
CA LEU A 48 -11.13 27.91 -8.42
C LEU A 48 -10.48 27.04 -9.50
N ALA A 49 -10.20 27.59 -10.68
CA ALA A 49 -9.49 26.88 -11.74
C ALA A 49 -8.04 26.60 -11.34
N ALA A 50 -7.32 27.56 -10.75
CA ALA A 50 -5.97 27.37 -10.25
C ALA A 50 -5.93 26.33 -9.10
N ALA A 51 -6.90 26.37 -8.17
CA ALA A 51 -7.01 25.37 -7.12
C ALA A 51 -7.34 23.97 -7.66
N ALA A 52 -8.16 23.87 -8.72
CA ALA A 52 -8.46 22.63 -9.40
C ALA A 52 -7.23 22.08 -10.13
N GLU A 53 -6.46 22.93 -10.82
CA GLU A 53 -5.22 22.54 -11.50
C GLU A 53 -4.15 22.06 -10.50
N VAL A 54 -3.95 22.75 -9.38
CA VAL A 54 -3.05 22.32 -8.29
C VAL A 54 -3.52 21.00 -7.71
N GLY A 55 -4.83 20.81 -7.52
CA GLY A 55 -5.41 19.54 -7.06
C GLY A 55 -5.19 18.38 -8.04
N VAL A 56 -5.34 18.63 -9.35
CA VAL A 56 -5.12 17.64 -10.41
C VAL A 56 -3.63 17.28 -10.54
N GLN A 57 -2.74 18.28 -10.49
CA GLN A 57 -1.29 18.04 -10.53
C GLN A 57 -0.80 17.30 -9.27
N GLY A 58 -1.29 17.67 -8.09
CA GLY A 58 -0.98 16.96 -6.84
C GLY A 58 -1.48 15.52 -6.85
N ALA A 59 -2.66 15.26 -7.39
CA ALA A 59 -3.20 13.91 -7.54
C ALA A 59 -2.38 13.06 -8.52
N SER A 60 -1.85 13.65 -9.61
CA SER A 60 -0.98 12.94 -10.56
C SER A 60 0.38 12.62 -9.94
N ALA A 61 1.02 13.55 -9.24
CA ALA A 61 2.30 13.31 -8.57
C ALA A 61 2.20 12.22 -7.50
N ALA A 62 1.16 12.25 -6.67
CA ALA A 62 0.91 11.20 -5.67
C ALA A 62 0.71 9.82 -6.31
N ALA A 63 0.16 9.77 -7.52
CA ALA A 63 -0.05 8.50 -8.25
C ALA A 63 1.27 7.78 -8.56
N TRP A 64 2.37 8.50 -8.78
CA TRP A 64 3.69 7.95 -9.06
C TRP A 64 4.56 7.82 -7.80
N LEU A 65 4.51 8.80 -6.91
CA LEU A 65 5.38 8.85 -5.73
C LEU A 65 5.08 7.73 -4.73
N ILE A 66 3.81 7.40 -4.50
CA ILE A 66 3.43 6.31 -3.59
C ILE A 66 4.02 4.96 -4.04
N PRO A 67 3.79 4.50 -5.30
CA PRO A 67 4.33 3.22 -5.73
C PRO A 67 5.86 3.22 -5.85
N ILE A 68 6.50 4.31 -6.30
CA ILE A 68 7.96 4.39 -6.41
C ILE A 68 8.59 4.32 -5.02
N SER A 69 8.15 5.15 -4.07
CA SER A 69 8.66 5.10 -2.70
C SER A 69 8.44 3.73 -2.06
N GLY A 70 7.28 3.11 -2.28
CA GLY A 70 7.00 1.76 -1.80
C GLY A 70 7.96 0.70 -2.37
N LEU A 71 8.26 0.75 -3.68
CA LEU A 71 9.22 -0.19 -4.30
C LEU A 71 10.66 0.04 -3.82
N VAL A 72 11.06 1.30 -3.60
CA VAL A 72 12.36 1.63 -2.99
C VAL A 72 12.46 1.04 -1.58
N LEU A 73 11.40 1.16 -0.77
CA LEU A 73 11.34 0.56 0.56
C LEU A 73 11.37 -0.97 0.51
N VAL A 74 10.74 -1.60 -0.47
CA VAL A 74 10.83 -3.07 -0.68
C VAL A 74 12.26 -3.49 -0.98
N LEU A 75 12.94 -2.78 -1.88
CA LEU A 75 14.35 -3.06 -2.17
C LEU A 75 15.22 -2.91 -0.92
N PHE A 76 15.00 -1.85 -0.15
CA PHE A 76 15.67 -1.67 1.14
C PHE A 76 15.41 -2.84 2.10
N LEU A 77 14.16 -3.31 2.23
CA LEU A 77 13.82 -4.43 3.12
C LEU A 77 14.55 -5.72 2.73
N VAL A 78 14.72 -5.99 1.44
CA VAL A 78 15.49 -7.16 0.97
C VAL A 78 16.95 -7.07 1.40
N VAL A 79 17.59 -5.91 1.17
CA VAL A 79 18.99 -5.67 1.56
C VAL A 79 19.12 -5.68 3.09
N HIS A 80 18.16 -5.06 3.78
CA HIS A 80 18.14 -5.00 5.24
C HIS A 80 18.00 -6.41 5.85
N LEU A 81 17.09 -7.24 5.34
CA LEU A 81 16.96 -8.63 5.78
C LEU A 81 18.26 -9.41 5.58
N ALA A 82 18.90 -9.27 4.43
CA ALA A 82 20.19 -9.93 4.18
C ALA A 82 21.24 -9.50 5.21
N GLY A 83 21.34 -8.19 5.50
CA GLY A 83 22.27 -7.67 6.50
C GLY A 83 21.99 -8.16 7.91
N VAL A 84 20.74 -8.03 8.39
CA VAL A 84 20.41 -8.45 9.77
C VAL A 84 20.39 -9.97 9.96
N SER A 85 20.26 -10.75 8.87
CA SER A 85 20.38 -12.22 8.94
C SER A 85 21.82 -12.65 9.31
N LEU A 86 22.83 -11.86 9.02
CA LEU A 86 24.20 -12.13 9.46
C LEU A 86 24.31 -12.14 10.98
N ALA A 87 23.55 -11.31 11.70
CA ALA A 87 23.54 -11.35 13.17
C ALA A 87 23.18 -12.75 13.72
N LEU A 88 22.35 -13.52 12.97
CA LEU A 88 22.01 -14.90 13.32
C LEU A 88 23.01 -15.92 12.76
N LEU A 89 23.50 -15.74 11.53
CA LEU A 89 24.29 -16.73 10.82
C LEU A 89 25.79 -16.60 11.08
N ASP A 90 26.29 -15.38 11.09
CA ASP A 90 27.70 -15.01 11.29
C ASP A 90 27.80 -13.68 12.06
N PRO A 91 27.76 -13.69 13.39
CA PRO A 91 27.82 -12.48 14.22
C PRO A 91 29.06 -11.62 13.97
N THR A 92 30.20 -12.25 13.74
CA THR A 92 31.45 -11.54 13.45
C THR A 92 31.37 -10.81 12.11
N GLY A 93 30.84 -11.50 11.10
CA GLY A 93 30.59 -10.89 9.79
C GLY A 93 29.55 -9.77 9.86
N PHE A 94 28.54 -9.90 10.72
CA PHE A 94 27.55 -8.82 10.97
C PHE A 94 28.23 -7.55 11.45
N GLU A 95 29.06 -7.62 12.49
CA GLU A 95 29.79 -6.47 13.03
C GLU A 95 30.73 -5.86 11.99
N GLN A 96 31.48 -6.68 11.25
CA GLN A 96 32.38 -6.20 10.19
C GLN A 96 31.63 -5.47 9.08
N VAL A 97 30.50 -6.01 8.61
CA VAL A 97 29.67 -5.38 7.59
C VAL A 97 29.10 -4.06 8.10
N ALA A 98 28.62 -4.02 9.34
CA ALA A 98 28.10 -2.80 9.95
C ALA A 98 29.20 -1.73 10.04
N GLU A 99 30.39 -2.09 10.51
CA GLU A 99 31.54 -1.16 10.62
C GLU A 99 31.94 -0.61 9.24
N VAL A 100 32.12 -1.49 8.23
CA VAL A 100 32.46 -1.08 6.87
C VAL A 100 31.40 -0.16 6.29
N LEU A 101 30.11 -0.50 6.45
CA LEU A 101 29.00 0.29 5.96
C LEU A 101 28.98 1.70 6.60
N HIS A 102 29.20 1.78 7.90
CA HIS A 102 29.20 3.03 8.64
C HIS A 102 30.34 4.00 8.25
N ARG A 103 31.42 3.51 7.66
CA ARG A 103 32.53 4.32 7.15
C ARG A 103 32.30 4.84 5.73
N GLN A 104 31.23 4.40 5.06
CA GLN A 104 30.98 4.79 3.67
C GLN A 104 30.46 6.23 3.55
N PRO A 105 31.06 7.07 2.70
CA PRO A 105 30.63 8.47 2.53
C PRO A 105 29.26 8.59 1.84
N TRP A 106 28.80 7.56 1.13
CA TRP A 106 27.50 7.52 0.49
C TRP A 106 26.37 7.10 1.45
N LEU A 107 26.67 6.60 2.65
CA LEU A 107 25.65 6.14 3.60
C LEU A 107 24.74 7.28 4.08
N PRO A 108 25.25 8.46 4.51
CA PRO A 108 24.37 9.54 4.96
C PRO A 108 23.38 10.03 3.90
N PRO A 109 23.75 10.28 2.62
CA PRO A 109 22.78 10.64 1.59
C PRO A 109 21.77 9.50 1.30
N LEU A 110 22.17 8.23 1.38
CA LEU A 110 21.25 7.11 1.24
C LEU A 110 20.25 7.07 2.40
N GLU A 111 20.72 7.25 3.64
CA GLU A 111 19.85 7.32 4.82
C GLU A 111 18.83 8.46 4.70
N LEU A 112 19.26 9.63 4.21
CA LEU A 112 18.35 10.76 3.97
C LEU A 112 17.30 10.43 2.91
N ALA A 113 17.69 9.77 1.82
CA ALA A 113 16.77 9.33 0.76
C ALA A 113 15.75 8.30 1.29
N LEU A 114 16.21 7.34 2.10
CA LEU A 114 15.34 6.36 2.75
C LEU A 114 14.39 7.03 3.76
N ALA A 115 14.89 7.97 4.57
CA ALA A 115 14.05 8.73 5.51
C ALA A 115 12.98 9.53 4.75
N ALA A 116 13.32 10.16 3.63
CA ALA A 116 12.35 10.84 2.78
C ALA A 116 11.30 9.86 2.23
N ALA A 117 11.70 8.68 1.74
CA ALA A 117 10.77 7.66 1.27
C ALA A 117 9.85 7.15 2.41
N LEU A 118 10.40 6.92 3.60
CA LEU A 118 9.68 6.48 4.79
C LEU A 118 8.65 7.51 5.30
N LEU A 119 8.90 8.79 5.10
CA LEU A 119 7.95 9.86 5.47
C LEU A 119 6.91 10.10 4.37
N LEU A 120 7.36 10.17 3.11
CA LEU A 120 6.49 10.48 1.97
C LEU A 120 5.50 9.34 1.68
N HIS A 121 5.94 8.09 1.74
CA HIS A 121 5.09 6.94 1.42
C HIS A 121 3.83 6.88 2.28
N PRO A 122 3.89 6.84 3.63
CA PRO A 122 2.70 6.79 4.46
C PRO A 122 1.89 8.09 4.41
N LEU A 123 2.54 9.26 4.35
CA LEU A 123 1.85 10.55 4.26
C LEU A 123 0.97 10.62 3.01
N LEU A 124 1.54 10.34 1.84
CA LEU A 124 0.81 10.38 0.57
C LEU A 124 -0.26 9.28 0.51
N ALA A 125 0.02 8.09 1.06
CA ALA A 125 -0.96 7.00 1.14
C ALA A 125 -2.16 7.38 2.02
N LEU A 126 -1.93 8.04 3.16
CA LEU A 126 -2.99 8.54 4.03
C LEU A 126 -3.83 9.63 3.35
N LEU A 127 -3.18 10.63 2.72
CA LEU A 127 -3.85 11.69 1.98
C LEU A 127 -4.73 11.11 0.86
N ARG A 128 -4.19 10.17 0.07
CA ARG A 128 -4.94 9.47 -0.98
C ARG A 128 -6.10 8.65 -0.42
N SER A 129 -5.90 7.98 0.71
CA SER A 129 -6.95 7.21 1.37
C SER A 129 -8.09 8.12 1.85
N ALA A 130 -7.77 9.28 2.43
CA ALA A 130 -8.75 10.26 2.86
C ALA A 130 -9.56 10.80 1.68
N SER A 131 -8.89 11.23 0.60
CA SER A 131 -9.54 11.70 -0.63
C SER A 131 -10.46 10.64 -1.25
N ASN A 132 -10.01 9.38 -1.28
CA ASN A 132 -10.83 8.28 -1.80
C ASN A 132 -12.07 8.00 -0.93
N ARG A 133 -11.99 8.18 0.39
CA ARG A 133 -13.15 8.04 1.28
C ARG A 133 -14.16 9.15 1.04
N GLN A 134 -13.71 10.39 0.90
CA GLN A 134 -14.57 11.54 0.59
C GLN A 134 -15.29 11.35 -0.74
N ALA A 135 -14.57 10.91 -1.79
CA ALA A 135 -15.14 10.69 -3.12
C ALA A 135 -16.20 9.57 -3.17
N ARG A 136 -16.10 8.57 -2.30
CA ARG A 136 -17.06 7.45 -2.25
C ARG A 136 -18.37 7.79 -1.54
N GLY A 137 -18.40 8.82 -0.70
CA GLY A 137 -19.57 9.18 0.11
C GLY A 137 -20.02 8.08 1.09
N ALA A 138 -21.10 8.35 1.82
CA ALA A 138 -21.67 7.42 2.81
C ALA A 138 -22.37 6.17 2.21
N VAL A 139 -22.52 6.10 0.88
CA VAL A 139 -23.34 5.09 0.17
C VAL A 139 -22.57 3.85 -0.26
N ALA A 140 -21.23 3.86 -0.19
CA ALA A 140 -20.43 2.72 -0.60
C ALA A 140 -20.46 1.62 0.47
N GLY A 141 -21.37 0.68 0.34
CA GLY A 141 -21.35 -0.58 1.08
C GLY A 141 -20.05 -1.35 0.89
N PRO A 142 -19.76 -2.35 1.75
CA PRO A 142 -18.54 -3.13 1.66
C PRO A 142 -18.46 -3.81 0.30
N GLN A 143 -17.45 -3.46 -0.51
CA GLN A 143 -17.18 -4.15 -1.77
C GLN A 143 -16.83 -5.61 -1.46
N ARG A 144 -17.74 -6.52 -1.79
CA ARG A 144 -17.42 -7.95 -1.79
C ARG A 144 -16.44 -8.22 -2.92
N SER A 145 -15.22 -8.61 -2.56
CA SER A 145 -14.27 -9.16 -3.53
C SER A 145 -14.85 -10.48 -4.05
N ARG A 146 -14.98 -10.61 -5.38
CA ARG A 146 -15.35 -11.89 -6.03
C ARG A 146 -14.16 -12.87 -6.11
N ARG A 147 -13.18 -12.71 -5.26
CA ARG A 147 -12.00 -13.56 -5.22
C ARG A 147 -12.28 -14.72 -4.27
N ASP A 148 -12.61 -15.87 -4.82
CA ASP A 148 -12.99 -17.06 -4.09
C ASP A 148 -11.76 -18.00 -3.96
N GLY A 149 -11.32 -18.20 -2.70
CA GLY A 149 -10.38 -19.26 -2.30
C GLY A 149 -8.90 -18.89 -2.17
N GLY A 150 -8.21 -19.54 -1.24
CA GLY A 150 -6.76 -19.58 -1.06
C GLY A 150 -6.05 -18.23 -0.97
N LEU A 151 -4.98 -18.07 -1.72
CA LEU A 151 -4.16 -16.83 -1.75
C LEU A 151 -4.92 -15.60 -2.29
N GLU A 152 -5.99 -15.79 -3.07
CA GLU A 152 -6.84 -14.69 -3.53
C GLU A 152 -7.67 -14.12 -2.37
N ALA A 153 -8.18 -14.97 -1.48
CA ALA A 153 -8.87 -14.55 -0.27
C ALA A 153 -7.91 -13.83 0.68
N ALA A 154 -6.68 -14.30 0.82
CA ALA A 154 -5.64 -13.64 1.61
C ALA A 154 -5.28 -12.25 1.05
N ALA A 155 -5.16 -12.10 -0.27
CA ALA A 155 -4.92 -10.82 -0.92
C ALA A 155 -6.11 -9.84 -0.75
N ALA A 156 -7.34 -10.35 -0.77
CA ALA A 156 -8.52 -9.56 -0.48
C ALA A 156 -8.57 -9.09 0.97
N LEU A 157 -8.18 -9.95 1.91
CA LEU A 157 -8.04 -9.61 3.33
C LEU A 157 -6.93 -8.55 3.51
N ALA A 158 -5.76 -8.77 2.92
CA ALA A 158 -4.64 -7.83 2.95
C ALA A 158 -5.03 -6.43 2.45
N SER A 159 -5.85 -6.36 1.39
CA SER A 159 -6.38 -5.09 0.88
C SER A 159 -7.24 -4.34 1.91
N ARG A 160 -8.02 -5.04 2.71
CA ARG A 160 -8.85 -4.44 3.77
C ARG A 160 -8.00 -3.99 4.96
N TRP A 161 -6.91 -4.71 5.24
CA TRP A 161 -6.01 -4.45 6.36
C TRP A 161 -4.82 -3.57 5.99
N ALA A 162 -4.67 -3.18 4.71
CA ALA A 162 -3.55 -2.36 4.25
C ALA A 162 -3.34 -1.05 5.04
N PRO A 163 -4.38 -0.28 5.42
CA PRO A 163 -4.18 0.90 6.26
C PRO A 163 -3.68 0.56 7.67
N TRP A 164 -4.19 -0.55 8.25
CA TRP A 164 -3.82 -0.98 9.60
C TRP A 164 -2.41 -1.57 9.66
N SER A 165 -2.05 -2.40 8.67
CA SER A 165 -0.67 -2.89 8.55
C SER A 165 0.32 -1.74 8.34
N GLY A 166 -0.03 -0.75 7.51
CA GLY A 166 0.78 0.45 7.34
C GLY A 166 0.91 1.29 8.62
N ALA A 167 -0.16 1.44 9.39
CA ALA A 167 -0.13 2.14 10.67
C ALA A 167 0.76 1.42 11.70
N LEU A 168 0.63 0.09 11.80
CA LEU A 168 1.49 -0.73 12.67
C LEU A 168 2.97 -0.61 12.27
N LEU A 169 3.26 -0.66 10.97
CA LEU A 169 4.63 -0.47 10.46
C LEU A 169 5.17 0.92 10.79
N LEU A 170 4.36 1.96 10.74
CA LEU A 170 4.77 3.32 11.13
C LEU A 170 5.11 3.40 12.62
N VAL A 171 4.27 2.81 13.50
CA VAL A 171 4.55 2.74 14.94
C VAL A 171 5.84 1.96 15.20
N PHE A 172 5.97 0.78 14.59
CA PHE A 172 7.18 -0.02 14.68
C PHE A 172 8.42 0.76 14.24
N LEU A 173 8.34 1.47 13.11
CA LEU A 173 9.44 2.25 12.57
C LEU A 173 9.94 3.32 13.56
N VAL A 174 9.02 4.04 14.21
CA VAL A 174 9.38 5.04 15.24
C VAL A 174 10.16 4.39 16.38
N VAL A 175 9.67 3.25 16.89
CA VAL A 175 10.33 2.51 17.97
C VAL A 175 11.69 1.96 17.50
N HIS A 176 11.74 1.33 16.32
CA HIS A 176 12.94 0.75 15.75
C HIS A 176 14.06 1.80 15.55
N LEU A 177 13.72 2.94 14.95
CA LEU A 177 14.66 4.04 14.75
C LEU A 177 15.13 4.64 16.09
N ALA A 178 14.23 4.79 17.05
CA ALA A 178 14.57 5.28 18.38
C ALA A 178 15.56 4.34 19.09
N GLN A 179 15.35 3.02 18.99
CA GLN A 179 16.19 2.04 19.68
C GLN A 179 17.56 1.85 19.03
N LEU A 180 17.64 1.82 17.69
CA LEU A 180 18.83 1.35 16.99
C LEU A 180 19.53 2.44 16.14
N ARG A 181 18.79 3.47 15.68
CA ARG A 181 19.38 4.47 14.80
C ARG A 181 19.67 5.80 15.49
N LEU A 182 18.77 6.29 16.37
CA LEU A 182 18.98 7.54 17.11
C LEU A 182 20.01 7.37 18.23
N HIS A 183 20.10 6.17 18.78
CA HIS A 183 21.11 5.80 19.80
C HIS A 183 22.10 4.81 19.21
N ARG A 184 22.88 5.30 18.21
CA ARG A 184 23.85 4.45 17.52
C ARG A 184 24.86 3.87 18.49
N PRO A 185 25.07 2.54 18.52
CA PRO A 185 26.07 1.92 19.36
C PRO A 185 27.51 2.28 18.90
N ALA A 186 28.49 2.00 19.76
CA ALA A 186 29.89 2.04 19.37
C ALA A 186 30.17 0.96 18.29
N ALA A 187 31.18 1.19 17.46
CA ALA A 187 31.59 0.22 16.45
C ALA A 187 31.93 -1.14 17.09
N GLY A 188 31.36 -2.22 16.58
CA GLY A 188 31.52 -3.57 17.11
C GLY A 188 30.58 -3.94 18.26
N ALA A 189 29.58 -3.09 18.55
CA ALA A 189 28.54 -3.32 19.56
C ALA A 189 27.12 -3.33 18.97
N GLU A 190 27.01 -3.48 17.63
CA GLU A 190 25.72 -3.46 16.92
C GLU A 190 24.85 -4.65 17.28
N LEU A 191 25.44 -5.84 17.43
CA LEU A 191 24.71 -7.05 17.86
C LEU A 191 24.23 -6.95 19.32
N GLU A 192 25.08 -6.43 20.21
CA GLU A 192 24.71 -6.20 21.60
C GLU A 192 23.52 -5.23 21.70
N ALA A 193 23.58 -4.11 20.97
CA ALA A 193 22.47 -3.15 20.89
C ALA A 193 21.19 -3.76 20.34
N LEU A 194 21.30 -4.60 19.30
CA LEU A 194 20.16 -5.31 18.72
C LEU A 194 19.53 -6.27 19.76
N LEU A 195 20.34 -7.06 20.45
CA LEU A 195 19.86 -7.99 21.47
C LEU A 195 19.27 -7.24 22.68
N ALA A 196 19.87 -6.12 23.09
CA ALA A 196 19.33 -5.26 24.13
C ALA A 196 17.95 -4.68 23.76
N ALA A 197 17.76 -4.26 22.51
CA ALA A 197 16.46 -3.81 22.00
C ALA A 197 15.41 -4.93 22.04
N LEU A 198 15.82 -6.18 21.80
CA LEU A 198 14.93 -7.37 21.79
C LEU A 198 14.72 -7.98 23.19
N ALA A 199 15.46 -7.55 24.22
CA ALA A 199 15.35 -8.10 25.57
C ALA A 199 13.98 -7.87 26.23
N SER A 200 13.29 -6.79 25.84
CA SER A 200 11.93 -6.52 26.31
C SER A 200 10.91 -7.41 25.59
N PRO A 201 10.02 -8.13 26.32
CA PRO A 201 8.94 -8.90 25.69
C PRO A 201 8.03 -8.06 24.80
N PHE A 202 7.83 -6.79 25.14
CA PHE A 202 7.07 -5.85 24.32
C PHE A 202 7.78 -5.58 22.98
N SER A 203 9.07 -5.25 22.99
CA SER A 203 9.84 -5.03 21.77
C SER A 203 9.89 -6.31 20.93
N LEU A 204 10.18 -7.45 21.54
CA LEU A 204 10.24 -8.73 20.85
C LEU A 204 8.92 -9.05 20.14
N GLY A 205 7.79 -8.87 20.82
CA GLY A 205 6.46 -9.02 20.25
C GLY A 205 6.18 -8.01 19.11
N LEU A 206 6.56 -6.74 19.31
CA LEU A 206 6.38 -5.69 18.30
C LEU A 206 7.19 -5.98 17.03
N TYR A 207 8.44 -6.42 17.14
CA TYR A 207 9.28 -6.80 16.00
C TYR A 207 8.70 -7.99 15.23
N GLY A 208 8.24 -9.02 15.94
CA GLY A 208 7.57 -10.17 15.30
C GLY A 208 6.27 -9.79 14.58
N LEU A 209 5.44 -8.96 15.22
CA LEU A 209 4.21 -8.44 14.62
C LEU A 209 4.48 -7.52 13.42
N ALA A 210 5.55 -6.72 13.48
CA ALA A 210 5.95 -5.88 12.36
C ALA A 210 6.35 -6.73 11.14
N GLY A 211 7.05 -7.86 11.35
CA GLY A 211 7.34 -8.81 10.28
C GLY A 211 6.07 -9.33 9.61
N ALA A 212 5.08 -9.77 10.39
CA ALA A 212 3.78 -10.20 9.86
C ALA A 212 3.06 -9.05 9.11
N ALA A 213 3.14 -7.82 9.63
CA ALA A 213 2.58 -6.65 8.99
C ALA A 213 3.27 -6.32 7.66
N VAL A 214 4.59 -6.49 7.55
CA VAL A 214 5.33 -6.39 6.27
C VAL A 214 4.77 -7.37 5.26
N GLY A 215 4.63 -8.64 5.62
CA GLY A 215 4.05 -9.66 4.74
C GLY A 215 2.65 -9.27 4.27
N LEU A 216 1.77 -8.90 5.19
CA LEU A 216 0.40 -8.50 4.88
C LEU A 216 0.33 -7.24 4.00
N HIS A 217 1.19 -6.25 4.27
CA HIS A 217 1.26 -5.01 3.51
C HIS A 217 1.75 -5.25 2.09
N LEU A 218 2.75 -6.10 1.90
CA LEU A 218 3.32 -6.44 0.60
C LEU A 218 2.39 -7.30 -0.25
N LEU A 219 1.59 -8.21 0.34
CA LEU A 219 0.62 -9.04 -0.40
C LEU A 219 -0.31 -8.21 -1.28
N GLN A 220 -0.66 -7.01 -0.83
CA GLN A 220 -1.49 -6.07 -1.59
C GLN A 220 -0.65 -4.98 -2.27
N GLY A 221 0.37 -4.46 -1.58
CA GLY A 221 1.15 -3.29 -1.98
C GLY A 221 1.92 -3.51 -3.27
N TYR A 222 2.57 -4.67 -3.43
CA TYR A 222 3.42 -4.97 -4.57
C TYR A 222 2.65 -4.97 -5.91
N GLU A 223 1.55 -5.71 -6.00
CA GLU A 223 0.70 -5.71 -7.21
C GLU A 223 0.08 -4.33 -7.46
N SER A 224 -0.34 -3.64 -6.39
CA SER A 224 -0.93 -2.31 -6.47
C SER A 224 0.06 -1.27 -7.01
N ALA A 225 1.34 -1.35 -6.61
CA ALA A 225 2.39 -0.48 -7.10
C ALA A 225 2.61 -0.65 -8.60
N HIS A 226 2.76 -1.89 -9.08
CA HIS A 226 2.93 -2.17 -10.50
C HIS A 226 1.73 -1.73 -11.33
N ARG A 227 0.52 -1.89 -10.79
CA ARG A 227 -0.71 -1.40 -11.44
C ARG A 227 -0.73 0.12 -11.55
N SER A 228 -0.35 0.82 -10.49
CA SER A 228 -0.33 2.29 -10.47
C SER A 228 0.73 2.87 -11.40
N LEU A 229 1.82 2.15 -11.63
CA LEU A 229 2.89 2.52 -12.56
C LEU A 229 2.60 2.15 -14.02
N GLY A 230 1.48 1.46 -14.28
CA GLY A 230 1.16 0.99 -15.63
C GLY A 230 1.99 -0.22 -16.09
N TRP A 231 2.74 -0.86 -15.19
CA TRP A 231 3.60 -2.01 -15.49
C TRP A 231 2.86 -3.35 -15.46
N LEU A 232 1.60 -3.36 -15.04
CA LEU A 232 0.79 -4.57 -14.93
C LEU A 232 0.00 -4.79 -16.22
N GLU A 233 0.53 -5.64 -17.11
CA GLU A 233 -0.07 -6.02 -18.39
C GLU A 233 -0.68 -7.43 -18.32
N PRO A 234 -1.60 -7.79 -19.24
CA PRO A 234 -2.19 -9.13 -19.27
C PRO A 234 -1.14 -10.25 -19.33
N GLY A 235 -0.05 -10.05 -20.09
CA GLY A 235 1.01 -11.05 -20.29
C GLY A 235 1.96 -11.23 -19.11
N ASN A 236 2.07 -10.26 -18.21
CA ASN A 236 2.99 -10.34 -17.06
C ASN A 236 2.28 -10.39 -15.69
N ARG A 237 0.96 -10.19 -15.67
CA ARG A 237 0.15 -10.07 -14.42
C ARG A 237 0.38 -11.22 -13.46
N GLU A 238 0.39 -12.44 -13.96
CA GLU A 238 0.53 -13.62 -13.11
C GLU A 238 1.93 -13.70 -12.50
N ARG A 239 2.97 -13.42 -13.27
CA ARG A 239 4.36 -13.36 -12.78
C ARG A 239 4.55 -12.29 -11.70
N ILE A 240 4.05 -11.08 -11.92
CA ILE A 240 4.13 -9.98 -10.94
C ILE A 240 3.39 -10.37 -9.65
N ARG A 241 2.21 -10.97 -9.78
CA ARG A 241 1.42 -11.43 -8.64
C ARG A 241 2.14 -12.50 -7.83
N TRP A 242 2.69 -13.51 -8.50
CA TRP A 242 3.44 -14.57 -7.82
C TRP A 242 4.73 -14.06 -7.19
N ALA A 243 5.48 -13.20 -7.88
CA ALA A 243 6.67 -12.57 -7.32
C ALA A 243 6.33 -11.74 -6.07
N GLY A 244 5.27 -10.95 -6.10
CA GLY A 244 4.80 -10.18 -4.96
C GLY A 244 4.39 -11.05 -3.78
N ARG A 245 3.70 -12.16 -4.03
CA ARG A 245 3.30 -13.12 -2.98
C ARG A 245 4.50 -13.84 -2.37
N ALA A 246 5.41 -14.32 -3.20
CA ALA A 246 6.63 -14.97 -2.73
C ALA A 246 7.47 -14.02 -1.87
N LEU A 247 7.64 -12.78 -2.33
CA LEU A 247 8.37 -11.76 -1.60
C LEU A 247 7.69 -11.39 -0.27
N ALA A 248 6.35 -11.24 -0.27
CA ALA A 248 5.57 -10.97 0.94
C ALA A 248 5.69 -12.09 1.97
N LEU A 249 5.62 -13.35 1.55
CA LEU A 249 5.79 -14.50 2.42
C LEU A 249 7.22 -14.61 2.94
N LEU A 250 8.22 -14.44 2.07
CA LEU A 250 9.63 -14.49 2.46
C LEU A 250 9.96 -13.41 3.49
N LEU A 251 9.71 -12.14 3.16
CA LEU A 251 10.03 -11.02 4.05
C LEU A 251 9.19 -11.06 5.32
N GLY A 252 7.89 -11.35 5.18
CA GLY A 252 6.98 -11.43 6.32
C GLY A 252 7.39 -12.52 7.31
N ALA A 253 7.66 -13.75 6.83
CA ALA A 253 8.07 -14.85 7.68
C ALA A 253 9.46 -14.63 8.28
N ALA A 254 10.44 -14.20 7.46
CA ALA A 254 11.80 -13.98 7.93
C ALA A 254 11.86 -12.89 9.01
N PHE A 255 11.27 -11.72 8.78
CA PHE A 255 11.24 -10.65 9.80
C PHE A 255 10.39 -11.01 11.03
N SER A 256 9.38 -11.88 10.89
CA SER A 256 8.62 -12.36 12.04
C SER A 256 9.42 -13.32 12.92
N VAL A 257 10.21 -14.20 12.32
CA VAL A 257 10.92 -15.27 13.04
C VAL A 257 12.29 -14.80 13.56
N LEU A 258 12.99 -13.96 12.80
CA LEU A 258 14.36 -13.54 13.09
C LEU A 258 14.56 -12.98 14.52
N PRO A 259 13.70 -12.10 15.07
CA PRO A 259 13.88 -11.58 16.44
C PRO A 259 13.90 -12.70 17.49
N PHE A 260 12.99 -13.66 17.37
CA PHE A 260 12.91 -14.80 18.30
C PHE A 260 14.11 -15.73 18.16
N ALA A 261 14.56 -15.98 16.92
CA ALA A 261 15.74 -16.81 16.65
C ALA A 261 17.02 -16.18 17.23
N LEU A 262 17.17 -14.85 17.14
CA LEU A 262 18.30 -14.12 17.71
C LEU A 262 18.31 -14.24 19.24
N VAL A 263 17.18 -14.00 19.90
CA VAL A 263 17.07 -14.12 21.37
C VAL A 263 17.34 -15.56 21.82
N LEU A 264 16.76 -16.56 21.15
CA LEU A 264 16.99 -17.96 21.45
C LEU A 264 18.47 -18.33 21.32
N ARG A 265 19.12 -17.94 20.21
CA ARG A 265 20.55 -18.17 20.01
C ARG A 265 21.40 -17.55 21.12
N ALA A 266 21.11 -16.29 21.48
CA ALA A 266 21.83 -15.59 22.54
C ALA A 266 21.65 -16.30 23.91
N SER A 267 20.44 -16.76 24.23
CA SER A 267 20.16 -17.50 25.46
C SER A 267 20.92 -18.83 25.51
N LEU A 268 20.94 -19.58 24.41
CA LEU A 268 21.71 -20.84 24.31
C LEU A 268 23.21 -20.61 24.43
N ALA A 269 23.75 -19.55 23.85
CA ALA A 269 25.17 -19.20 23.96
C ALA A 269 25.57 -18.77 25.38
N ALA A 270 24.65 -18.16 26.12
CA ALA A 270 24.86 -17.76 27.52
C ALA A 270 24.69 -18.93 28.53
N GLY A 271 24.32 -20.14 28.06
CA GLY A 271 24.07 -21.30 28.93
C GLY A 271 22.83 -21.16 29.80
N MET A 272 21.91 -20.27 29.45
CA MET A 272 20.62 -20.11 30.13
C MET A 272 19.63 -21.16 29.62
N PRO A 273 18.84 -21.81 30.53
CA PRO A 273 17.85 -22.81 30.16
C PRO A 273 16.67 -22.25 29.35
#